data_7ac6286733f4030c17bfe5c62541a1d2
#
_entry.id   7ac6286733f4030c17bfe5c62541a1d2
#
_cell.length_a   1.000
_cell.length_b   1.000
_cell.length_c   1.000
_cell.angle_alpha   90.00
_cell.angle_beta   90.00
_cell.angle_gamma   90.00
#
_symmetry.space_group_name_H-M   'P 1'
#
loop_
_entity.id
_entity.type
_entity.pdbx_description
1 polymer ?
#
loop_
_entity_poly.entity_id
_entity_poly.type
_entity_poly.pdbx_seq_one_letter_code
_entity_poly.pdbx_strand_id
1 'polypeptide(L)' 'MNSMHIDQELDTRGLNCPLPILKAKKALTPMQTGQLLKVVSTDKGSLRDFAAFAKQTGNALVSQETIGDDYIHVLKRR' A
#
# COMPACT_ATOMS: atom_id res chain seq x y z
N MET A 1 -2.76 -23.58 2.11
CA MET A 1 -3.16 -22.38 2.32
C MET A 1 -2.17 -21.39 2.14
N ASN A 2 -2.45 -20.48 1.40
CA ASN A 2 -1.54 -19.52 1.11
C ASN A 2 -1.83 -18.31 1.89
N SER A 3 -1.05 -17.98 2.80
CA SER A 3 -1.24 -16.79 3.52
C SER A 3 -0.05 -15.91 3.34
N MET A 4 -0.36 -14.64 3.09
CA MET A 4 0.65 -13.66 2.90
C MET A 4 1.02 -13.13 4.27
N HIS A 5 2.29 -13.17 4.60
CA HIS A 5 2.76 -12.62 5.86
C HIS A 5 2.91 -11.11 5.70
N ILE A 6 2.07 -10.35 6.39
CA ILE A 6 2.13 -8.89 6.35
C ILE A 6 3.02 -8.41 7.50
N ASP A 7 4.07 -7.70 7.17
CA ASP A 7 5.03 -7.20 8.17
C ASP A 7 4.57 -5.91 8.84
N GLN A 8 3.88 -5.05 8.10
CA GLN A 8 3.37 -3.78 8.61
C GLN A 8 1.99 -3.51 8.03
N GLU A 9 1.14 -2.86 8.83
CA GLU A 9 -0.16 -2.40 8.34
C GLU A 9 -0.26 -0.90 8.55
N LEU A 10 -0.86 -0.23 7.58
CA LEU A 10 -1.02 1.21 7.60
C LEU A 10 -2.46 1.56 7.29
N ASP A 11 -3.11 2.24 8.22
CA ASP A 11 -4.49 2.68 8.03
C ASP A 11 -4.48 4.13 7.54
N THR A 12 -4.91 4.34 6.31
CA THR A 12 -5.02 5.68 5.74
C THR A 12 -6.46 6.02 5.41
N ARG A 13 -7.42 5.36 6.06
CA ARG A 13 -8.83 5.63 5.81
C ARG A 13 -9.16 7.06 6.18
N GLY A 14 -10.00 7.69 5.38
CA GLY A 14 -10.37 9.08 5.59
C GLY A 14 -9.39 10.08 5.02
N LEU A 15 -8.24 9.64 4.54
CA LEU A 15 -7.25 10.53 3.95
C LEU A 15 -7.38 10.53 2.43
N ASN A 16 -7.14 11.70 1.82
CA ASN A 16 -7.22 11.86 0.37
C ASN A 16 -5.84 12.00 -0.24
N CYS A 17 -5.76 11.74 -1.54
CA CYS A 17 -4.53 11.94 -2.31
C CYS A 17 -3.95 13.32 -2.03
N PRO A 18 -2.64 13.43 -1.79
CA PRO A 18 -1.61 12.39 -1.88
C PRO A 18 -1.25 11.76 -0.54
N LEU A 19 -2.04 11.96 0.51
CA LEU A 19 -1.67 11.56 1.87
C LEU A 19 -1.44 10.05 2.03
N PRO A 20 -2.29 9.17 1.43
CA PRO A 20 -2.01 7.73 1.56
C PRO A 20 -0.64 7.35 1.00
N ILE A 21 -0.25 7.93 -0.12
CA ILE A 21 1.04 7.67 -0.76
C ILE A 21 2.18 8.16 0.14
N LEU A 22 2.05 9.36 0.68
CA LEU A 22 3.10 9.93 1.53
C LEU A 22 3.31 9.09 2.79
N LYS A 23 2.22 8.63 3.37
CA LYS A 23 2.31 7.79 4.57
C LYS A 23 2.91 6.43 4.24
N ALA A 24 2.57 5.85 3.08
CA ALA A 24 3.12 4.57 2.65
C ALA A 24 4.62 4.69 2.41
N LYS A 25 5.05 5.77 1.77
CA LYS A 25 6.46 6.01 1.52
C LYS A 25 7.24 6.07 2.83
N LYS A 26 6.68 6.77 3.82
CA LYS A 26 7.32 6.90 5.12
C LYS A 26 7.38 5.55 5.84
N ALA A 27 6.32 4.75 5.73
CA ALA A 27 6.28 3.43 6.36
C ALA A 27 7.26 2.46 5.72
N LEU A 28 7.43 2.54 4.40
CA LEU A 28 8.34 1.65 3.68
C LEU A 28 9.81 1.95 3.94
N THR A 29 10.14 3.21 4.22
CA THR A 29 11.53 3.62 4.35
C THR A 29 12.34 2.78 5.34
N PRO A 30 11.85 2.51 6.57
CA PRO A 30 12.62 1.70 7.52
C PRO A 30 12.47 0.20 7.29
N MET A 31 11.60 -0.22 6.39
CA MET A 31 11.36 -1.65 6.16
C MET A 31 12.49 -2.25 5.35
N GLN A 32 12.65 -3.55 5.48
CA GLN A 32 13.70 -4.27 4.77
C GLN A 32 13.20 -4.81 3.45
N THR A 33 14.14 -5.05 2.54
CA THR A 33 13.82 -5.63 1.23
C THR A 33 13.01 -6.92 1.39
N GLY A 34 11.90 -6.99 0.66
CA GLY A 34 11.06 -8.18 0.65
C GLY A 34 9.93 -8.14 1.67
N GLN A 35 9.95 -7.21 2.60
CA GLN A 35 8.87 -7.10 3.57
C GLN A 35 7.61 -6.52 2.93
N LEU A 36 6.47 -6.91 3.47
CA LEU A 36 5.17 -6.53 2.92
C LEU A 36 4.47 -5.50 3.79
N LEU A 37 3.97 -4.45 3.13
CA LEU A 37 3.19 -3.41 3.77
C LEU A 37 1.76 -3.47 3.23
N LYS A 38 0.80 -3.57 4.13
CA LYS A 38 -0.62 -3.51 3.77
C LYS A 38 -1.12 -2.11 4.07
N VAL A 39 -1.68 -1.45 3.07
CA VAL A 39 -2.24 -0.11 3.22
C VAL A 39 -3.73 -0.17 2.96
N VAL A 40 -4.53 0.39 3.87
CA VAL A 40 -5.97 0.49 3.71
C VAL A 40 -6.31 1.95 3.48
N SER A 41 -7.06 2.22 2.41
CA SER A 41 -7.45 3.57 2.02
C SER A 41 -8.92 3.60 1.67
N THR A 42 -9.57 4.76 1.80
CA THR A 42 -10.94 4.94 1.32
C THR A 42 -10.99 5.87 0.11
N ASP A 43 -9.86 6.35 -0.36
CA ASP A 43 -9.79 7.22 -1.52
C ASP A 43 -9.77 6.41 -2.81
N LYS A 44 -10.74 6.63 -3.69
CA LYS A 44 -10.83 5.91 -4.95
C LYS A 44 -9.59 6.09 -5.81
N GLY A 45 -8.99 7.26 -5.74
CA GLY A 45 -7.77 7.54 -6.50
C GLY A 45 -6.59 6.70 -6.06
N SER A 46 -6.66 6.09 -4.87
CA SER A 46 -5.56 5.31 -4.35
C SER A 46 -5.22 4.10 -5.22
N LEU A 47 -6.21 3.53 -5.91
CA LEU A 47 -5.95 2.39 -6.81
C LEU A 47 -4.92 2.76 -7.87
N ARG A 48 -5.14 3.90 -8.53
CA ARG A 48 -4.23 4.39 -9.55
C ARG A 48 -2.93 4.90 -8.94
N ASP A 49 -3.06 5.61 -7.82
CA ASP A 49 -1.89 6.24 -7.19
C ASP A 49 -0.89 5.19 -6.72
N PHE A 50 -1.34 4.09 -6.13
CA PHE A 50 -0.43 3.05 -5.67
C PHE A 50 0.16 2.26 -6.82
N ALA A 51 -0.57 2.08 -7.91
CA ALA A 51 -0.02 1.44 -9.10
C ALA A 51 1.12 2.29 -9.67
N ALA A 52 0.92 3.60 -9.76
CA ALA A 52 1.95 4.52 -10.23
C ALA A 52 3.13 4.57 -9.26
N PHE A 53 2.85 4.61 -7.96
CA PHE A 53 3.89 4.63 -6.93
C PHE A 53 4.79 3.41 -7.03
N ALA A 54 4.19 2.22 -7.17
CA ALA A 54 4.95 0.99 -7.29
C ALA A 54 5.86 1.03 -8.52
N LYS A 55 5.33 1.51 -9.63
CA LYS A 55 6.08 1.59 -10.87
C LYS A 55 7.24 2.57 -10.76
N GLN A 56 7.03 3.70 -10.10
CA GLN A 56 8.04 4.74 -9.98
C GLN A 56 9.14 4.39 -8.99
N THR A 57 8.79 3.69 -7.91
CA THR A 57 9.75 3.42 -6.84
C THR A 57 10.39 2.06 -6.93
N GLY A 58 9.79 1.14 -7.66
CA GLY A 58 10.27 -0.24 -7.72
C GLY A 58 9.78 -1.11 -6.57
N ASN A 59 8.99 -0.56 -5.64
CA ASN A 59 8.31 -1.38 -4.64
C ASN A 59 7.16 -2.08 -5.35
N ALA A 60 7.15 -3.41 -5.33
CA ALA A 60 6.17 -4.16 -6.10
C ALA A 60 4.77 -4.06 -5.50
N LEU A 61 3.78 -3.84 -6.36
CA LEU A 61 2.39 -3.89 -5.92
C LEU A 61 1.94 -5.34 -6.04
N VAL A 62 1.83 -6.00 -4.89
CA VAL A 62 1.54 -7.43 -4.84
C VAL A 62 0.06 -7.71 -5.09
N SER A 63 -0.81 -6.90 -4.50
CA SER A 63 -2.25 -7.07 -4.70
C SER A 63 -2.98 -5.78 -4.40
N GLN A 64 -4.16 -5.66 -4.99
CA GLN A 64 -5.12 -4.61 -4.68
C GLN A 64 -6.49 -5.24 -4.60
N GLU A 65 -7.23 -4.92 -3.56
CA GLU A 65 -8.59 -5.43 -3.36
C GLU A 65 -9.50 -4.30 -2.92
N THR A 66 -10.77 -4.44 -3.25
CA THR A 66 -11.80 -3.52 -2.78
C THR A 66 -12.77 -4.31 -1.93
N ILE A 67 -12.93 -3.91 -0.68
CA ILE A 67 -13.85 -4.54 0.25
C ILE A 67 -14.72 -3.44 0.83
N GLY A 68 -15.99 -3.38 0.41
CA GLY A 68 -16.87 -2.27 0.81
C GLY A 68 -16.29 -0.95 0.32
N ASP A 69 -16.04 -0.04 1.24
CA ASP A 69 -15.47 1.27 0.91
C ASP A 69 -13.96 1.31 1.05
N ASP A 70 -13.35 0.18 1.42
CA ASP A 70 -11.92 0.12 1.65
C ASP A 70 -11.18 -0.40 0.42
N TYR A 71 -10.09 0.27 0.09
CA TYR A 71 -9.16 -0.15 -0.96
C TYR A 71 -7.90 -0.64 -0.28
N ILE A 72 -7.57 -1.92 -0.47
CA ILE A 72 -6.48 -2.56 0.24
C ILE A 72 -5.34 -2.83 -0.72
N HIS A 73 -4.18 -2.28 -0.41
CA HIS A 73 -3.00 -2.42 -1.26
C HIS A 73 -1.91 -3.14 -0.48
N VAL A 74 -1.27 -4.11 -1.11
CA VAL A 74 -0.11 -4.78 -0.50
C VAL A 74 1.10 -4.48 -1.36
N LEU A 75 2.10 -3.87 -0.73
CA LEU A 75 3.33 -3.46 -1.38
C LEU A 75 4.49 -4.25 -0.81
N LYS A 76 5.42 -4.65 -1.68
CA LYS A 76 6.63 -5.36 -1.27
C LYS A 76 7.81 -4.40 -1.35
N ARG A 77 8.51 -4.24 -0.24
CA ARG A 77 9.66 -3.33 -0.17
C ARG A 77 10.75 -3.79 -1.14
N ARG A 78 11.18 -2.87 -1.94
CA ARG A 78 12.25 -3.10 -2.91
C ARG A 78 13.59 -3.41 -2.25
#